data_b5c5e099ac8bdf948d826fcda1e96eb7
#
_entry.id   b5c5e099ac8bdf948d826fcda1e96eb7
#
_cell.length_a   1.000
_cell.length_b   1.000
_cell.length_c   1.000
_cell.angle_alpha   90.00
_cell.angle_beta   90.00
_cell.angle_gamma   90.00
#
_symmetry.space_group_name_H-M   'P 1'
#
loop_
_entity.id
_entity.type
_entity.pdbx_description
1 polymer ?
#
loop_
_entity_poly.entity_id
_entity_poly.type
_entity_poly.pdbx_seq_one_letter_code
_entity_poly.pdbx_strand_id
1 'polypeptide(L)'
;MTQDGDVRFELYEMPSKALVGRFTVSDAPTGSSMAANGVFCTREMVVSQPVRGFFAARRDKKQGISEPYALLLEMMPVARIYLNAVELEKAPFNIITADFCGDIFHAYPVGMGNAGVKIPVFLERENGEIPTALIEKPYTRDTTLQEYVVTGGNRAYEAFAITMALYDFMLIRSGVAGLHAEGSTFTAAPQITGKYDDWVRITNEYWGATG
;
A
#
# COMPACT_ATOMS: atom_id res chain seq x y z
N MET A 1 12.87 -25.66 -3.18
CA MET A 1 12.82 -25.58 -1.71
C MET A 1 12.34 -24.18 -1.37
N THR A 2 11.12 -24.04 -0.88
CA THR A 2 10.66 -22.80 -0.25
C THR A 2 11.39 -22.69 1.09
N GLN A 3 12.14 -21.62 1.30
CA GLN A 3 12.65 -21.31 2.63
C GLN A 3 11.45 -21.14 3.58
N ASP A 4 11.52 -21.73 4.77
CA ASP A 4 10.53 -21.51 5.82
C ASP A 4 10.40 -20.00 6.07
N GLY A 5 9.25 -19.44 5.70
CA GLY A 5 8.98 -18.01 5.85
C GLY A 5 8.48 -17.26 4.61
N ASP A 6 8.65 -17.82 3.41
CA ASP A 6 8.17 -17.17 2.18
C ASP A 6 6.64 -17.19 2.10
N VAL A 7 6.05 -16.04 1.76
CA VAL A 7 4.62 -15.92 1.48
C VAL A 7 4.41 -15.66 -0.01
N ARG A 8 3.49 -16.41 -0.62
CA ARG A 8 3.15 -16.24 -2.03
C ARG A 8 1.82 -15.57 -2.17
N PHE A 9 1.77 -14.57 -3.06
CA PHE A 9 0.56 -13.90 -3.49
C PHE A 9 0.26 -14.26 -4.94
N GLU A 10 -0.99 -14.54 -5.23
CA GLU A 10 -1.52 -14.69 -6.58
C GLU A 10 -2.54 -13.58 -6.82
N LEU A 11 -2.44 -12.92 -7.96
CA LEU A 11 -3.33 -11.83 -8.35
C LEU A 11 -4.27 -12.30 -9.44
N TYR A 12 -5.55 -12.13 -9.17
CA TYR A 12 -6.62 -12.53 -10.09
C TYR A 12 -7.41 -11.30 -10.52
N GLU A 13 -7.63 -11.16 -11.82
CA GLU A 13 -8.55 -10.17 -12.36
C GLU A 13 -10.00 -10.61 -12.17
N MET A 14 -10.83 -9.72 -11.63
CA MET A 14 -12.26 -10.00 -11.47
C MET A 14 -13.08 -9.33 -12.58
N PRO A 15 -14.15 -9.94 -13.08
CA PRO A 15 -14.73 -11.23 -12.67
C PRO A 15 -14.16 -12.47 -13.39
N SER A 16 -13.24 -12.30 -14.34
CA SER A 16 -12.72 -13.38 -15.20
C SER A 16 -11.97 -14.47 -14.43
N LYS A 17 -11.48 -14.15 -13.22
CA LYS A 17 -10.58 -14.98 -12.41
C LYS A 17 -9.29 -15.38 -13.17
N ALA A 18 -8.91 -14.59 -14.16
CA ALA A 18 -7.64 -14.78 -14.85
C ALA A 18 -6.48 -14.42 -13.93
N LEU A 19 -5.48 -15.28 -13.85
CA LEU A 19 -4.25 -15.01 -13.10
C LEU A 19 -3.43 -13.97 -13.86
N VAL A 20 -3.25 -12.79 -13.28
CA VAL A 20 -2.54 -11.65 -13.90
C VAL A 20 -1.19 -11.36 -13.25
N GLY A 21 -0.88 -11.98 -12.11
CA GLY A 21 0.40 -11.79 -11.46
C GLY A 21 0.66 -12.76 -10.32
N ARG A 22 1.93 -12.85 -9.93
CA ARG A 22 2.40 -13.62 -8.78
C ARG A 22 3.54 -12.87 -8.11
N PHE A 23 3.53 -12.87 -6.78
CA PHE A 23 4.60 -12.32 -5.96
C PHE A 23 5.01 -13.31 -4.89
N THR A 24 6.29 -13.29 -4.56
CA THR A 24 6.84 -13.95 -3.37
C THR A 24 7.38 -12.87 -2.46
N VAL A 25 6.91 -12.84 -1.22
CA VAL A 25 7.43 -11.99 -0.16
C VAL A 25 8.32 -12.85 0.73
N SER A 26 9.57 -12.44 0.86
CA SER A 26 10.61 -13.13 1.62
C SER A 26 11.43 -12.15 2.45
N ASP A 27 12.15 -12.68 3.44
CA ASP A 27 13.15 -11.90 4.15
C ASP A 27 14.26 -11.48 3.18
N ALA A 28 14.67 -10.21 3.24
CA ALA A 28 15.77 -9.75 2.42
C ALA A 28 17.11 -10.39 2.89
N PRO A 29 18.06 -10.59 1.99
CA PRO A 29 19.36 -11.22 2.32
C PRO A 29 20.13 -10.54 3.45
N THR A 30 19.81 -9.29 3.74
CA THR A 30 20.45 -8.49 4.81
C THR A 30 19.77 -8.60 6.18
N GLY A 31 18.72 -9.44 6.31
CA GLY A 31 18.20 -9.92 7.60
C GLY A 31 17.29 -9.00 8.41
N SER A 32 17.04 -7.75 8.01
CA SER A 32 16.19 -6.83 8.78
C SER A 32 15.03 -6.22 7.98
N SER A 33 14.88 -6.58 6.74
CA SER A 33 13.84 -6.07 5.85
C SER A 33 13.23 -7.21 5.02
N MET A 34 12.06 -6.96 4.46
CA MET A 34 11.41 -7.88 3.54
C MET A 34 11.53 -7.38 2.11
N ALA A 35 11.37 -8.28 1.16
CA ALA A 35 11.28 -7.94 -0.25
C ALA A 35 10.13 -8.72 -0.90
N ALA A 36 9.41 -8.07 -1.80
CA ALA A 36 8.44 -8.71 -2.68
C ALA A 36 9.01 -8.76 -4.10
N ASN A 37 9.08 -9.96 -4.66
CA ASN A 37 9.55 -10.20 -6.02
C ASN A 37 8.46 -10.91 -6.80
N GLY A 38 8.17 -10.46 -8.00
CA GLY A 38 7.12 -11.09 -8.77
C GLY A 38 6.93 -10.54 -10.17
N VAL A 39 5.82 -10.94 -10.77
CA VAL A 39 5.40 -10.53 -12.11
C VAL A 39 3.97 -10.02 -12.06
N PHE A 40 3.70 -8.88 -12.66
CA PHE A 40 2.37 -8.35 -12.90
C PHE A 40 2.22 -7.95 -14.36
N CYS A 41 1.18 -8.48 -15.02
CA CYS A 41 0.94 -8.23 -16.45
C CYS A 41 2.20 -8.40 -17.32
N THR A 42 2.93 -9.51 -17.11
CA THR A 42 4.17 -9.88 -17.81
C THR A 42 5.42 -9.07 -17.48
N ARG A 43 5.34 -8.08 -16.59
CA ARG A 43 6.50 -7.27 -16.17
C ARG A 43 7.03 -7.71 -14.82
N GLU A 44 8.32 -7.83 -14.71
CA GLU A 44 8.99 -8.10 -13.45
C GLU A 44 8.91 -6.88 -12.53
N MET A 45 8.50 -7.11 -11.28
CA MET A 45 8.40 -6.09 -10.24
C MET A 45 9.14 -6.54 -8.99
N VAL A 46 9.89 -5.63 -8.41
CA VAL A 46 10.57 -5.84 -7.13
C VAL A 46 10.23 -4.67 -6.21
N VAL A 47 9.75 -5.00 -5.01
CA VAL A 47 9.55 -4.01 -3.93
C VAL A 47 10.51 -4.37 -2.81
N SER A 48 11.49 -3.53 -2.55
CA SER A 48 12.52 -3.82 -1.54
C SER A 48 13.04 -2.57 -0.86
N GLN A 49 13.59 -2.76 0.34
CA GLN A 49 14.21 -1.67 1.07
C GLN A 49 15.58 -1.34 0.43
N PRO A 50 15.79 -0.09 -0.03
CA PRO A 50 17.07 0.29 -0.62
C PRO A 50 18.16 0.39 0.44
N VAL A 51 19.38 0.03 0.07
CA VAL A 51 20.55 0.31 0.90
C VAL A 51 20.71 1.83 1.03
N ARG A 52 20.68 2.35 2.25
CA ARG A 52 20.74 3.79 2.53
C ARG A 52 22.01 4.16 3.28
N GLY A 53 22.67 5.23 2.81
CA GLY A 53 23.75 5.85 3.57
C GLY A 53 23.20 6.65 4.77
N PHE A 54 24.07 6.88 5.76
CA PHE A 54 23.74 7.60 7.01
C PHE A 54 23.06 8.96 6.77
N PHE A 55 23.55 9.76 5.82
CA PHE A 55 22.99 11.08 5.53
C PHE A 55 21.59 11.02 4.93
N ALA A 56 21.33 10.03 4.07
CA ALA A 56 20.00 9.82 3.50
C ALA A 56 19.00 9.44 4.59
N ALA A 57 19.34 8.51 5.47
CA ALA A 57 18.51 8.11 6.59
C ALA A 57 18.19 9.28 7.54
N ARG A 58 19.19 10.15 7.83
CA ARG A 58 19.00 11.34 8.66
C ARG A 58 18.08 12.38 8.00
N ARG A 59 18.20 12.58 6.69
CA ARG A 59 17.33 13.46 5.93
C ARG A 59 15.89 12.96 5.97
N ASP A 60 15.69 11.68 5.69
CA ASP A 60 14.38 11.03 5.72
C ASP A 60 13.69 11.22 7.09
N LYS A 61 14.41 10.94 8.18
CA LYS A 61 13.89 11.15 9.53
C LYS A 61 13.44 12.59 9.77
N LYS A 62 14.21 13.59 9.27
CA LYS A 62 13.83 15.00 9.40
C LYS A 62 12.57 15.37 8.61
N GLN A 63 12.26 14.62 7.56
CA GLN A 63 11.08 14.81 6.71
C GLN A 63 9.87 13.95 7.17
N GLY A 64 9.97 13.27 8.32
CA GLY A 64 8.91 12.38 8.79
C GLY A 64 8.79 11.08 7.97
N ILE A 65 9.78 10.77 7.14
CA ILE A 65 9.80 9.58 6.30
C ILE A 65 10.38 8.41 7.08
N SER A 66 9.61 7.34 7.19
CA SER A 66 10.04 6.07 7.78
C SER A 66 9.79 4.91 6.82
N GLU A 67 10.47 3.79 7.06
CA GLU A 67 10.34 2.54 6.29
C GLU A 67 10.30 2.73 4.75
N PRO A 68 11.27 3.45 4.13
CA PRO A 68 11.25 3.64 2.69
C PRO A 68 11.65 2.38 1.94
N TYR A 69 10.85 2.06 0.92
CA TYR A 69 11.07 1.00 -0.05
C TYR A 69 11.17 1.58 -1.45
N ALA A 70 11.83 0.87 -2.35
CA ALA A 70 11.86 1.16 -3.76
C ALA A 70 11.01 0.15 -4.53
N LEU A 71 10.26 0.64 -5.52
CA LEU A 71 9.66 -0.18 -6.55
C LEU A 71 10.56 -0.16 -7.77
N LEU A 72 10.99 -1.34 -8.21
CA LEU A 72 11.71 -1.54 -9.45
C LEU A 72 10.79 -2.25 -10.44
N LEU A 73 10.74 -1.74 -11.66
CA LEU A 73 10.16 -2.42 -12.81
C LEU A 73 11.29 -2.78 -13.76
N GLU A 74 11.42 -4.07 -14.09
CA GLU A 74 12.50 -4.57 -14.96
C GLU A 74 13.88 -4.06 -14.50
N MET A 75 14.12 -4.11 -13.17
CA MET A 75 15.32 -3.61 -12.48
C MET A 75 15.54 -2.09 -12.53
N MET A 76 14.63 -1.32 -13.10
CA MET A 76 14.69 0.14 -13.09
C MET A 76 13.89 0.72 -11.91
N PRO A 77 14.47 1.58 -11.07
CA PRO A 77 13.74 2.22 -9.98
C PRO A 77 12.71 3.20 -10.55
N VAL A 78 11.45 2.99 -10.24
CA VAL A 78 10.32 3.78 -10.77
C VAL A 78 9.51 4.48 -9.69
N ALA A 79 9.55 3.98 -8.46
CA ALA A 79 8.86 4.62 -7.36
C ALA A 79 9.62 4.47 -6.04
N ARG A 80 9.34 5.37 -5.12
CA ARG A 80 9.71 5.29 -3.71
C ARG A 80 8.43 5.25 -2.88
N ILE A 81 8.33 4.25 -2.00
CA ILE A 81 7.17 4.07 -1.11
C ILE A 81 7.68 4.17 0.33
N TYR A 82 6.96 4.88 1.18
CA TYR A 82 7.36 5.09 2.57
C TYR A 82 6.16 5.43 3.46
N LEU A 83 6.34 5.27 4.77
CA LEU A 83 5.42 5.83 5.75
C LEU A 83 5.75 7.31 5.95
N ASN A 84 4.72 8.12 5.92
CA ASN A 84 4.76 9.53 6.25
C ASN A 84 3.89 9.81 7.46
N ALA A 85 4.49 10.42 8.49
CA ALA A 85 3.75 10.85 9.67
C ALA A 85 3.04 12.18 9.36
N VAL A 86 1.71 12.18 9.41
CA VAL A 86 0.88 13.38 9.30
C VAL A 86 0.32 13.72 10.67
N GLU A 87 0.42 14.98 11.07
CA GLU A 87 -0.26 15.47 12.26
C GLU A 87 -1.72 15.75 11.93
N LEU A 88 -2.61 14.95 12.51
CA LEU A 88 -4.05 15.16 12.45
C LEU A 88 -4.53 15.51 13.85
N GLU A 89 -4.99 16.74 14.03
CA GLU A 89 -5.55 17.44 15.21
C GLU A 89 -4.97 17.10 16.60
N LYS A 90 -4.56 15.90 16.92
CA LYS A 90 -4.03 15.53 18.27
C LYS A 90 -3.12 14.30 18.31
N ALA A 91 -2.90 13.63 17.19
CA ALA A 91 -2.05 12.44 17.17
C ALA A 91 -1.32 12.30 15.82
N PRO A 92 -0.06 11.87 15.85
CA PRO A 92 0.63 11.51 14.61
C PRO A 92 -0.05 10.27 14.01
N PHE A 93 -0.36 10.35 12.73
CA PHE A 93 -0.93 9.27 11.97
C PHE A 93 -0.01 8.94 10.80
N ASN A 94 0.21 7.64 10.57
CA ASN A 94 1.04 7.19 9.46
C ASN A 94 0.17 6.91 8.24
N ILE A 95 0.48 7.55 7.12
CA ILE A 95 -0.06 7.24 5.81
C ILE A 95 1.01 6.61 4.94
N ILE A 96 0.59 5.81 3.97
CA ILE A 96 1.50 5.31 2.94
C ILE A 96 1.61 6.37 1.86
N THR A 97 2.81 6.82 1.57
CA THR A 97 3.09 7.75 0.48
C THR A 97 3.94 7.06 -0.57
N ALA A 98 3.61 7.23 -1.84
CA ALA A 98 4.43 6.78 -2.96
C ALA A 98 4.74 7.95 -3.89
N ASP A 99 6.02 8.14 -4.17
CA ASP A 99 6.53 9.05 -5.22
C ASP A 99 6.83 8.18 -6.45
N PHE A 100 6.04 8.36 -7.49
CA PHE A 100 6.18 7.65 -8.75
C PHE A 100 6.47 8.64 -9.88
N CYS A 101 7.72 8.72 -10.29
CA CYS A 101 8.15 9.61 -11.38
C CYS A 101 7.68 11.07 -11.22
N GLY A 102 7.55 11.54 -9.97
CA GLY A 102 7.09 12.90 -9.65
C GLY A 102 5.58 13.03 -9.37
N ASP A 103 4.79 11.99 -9.61
CA ASP A 103 3.41 11.91 -9.12
C ASP A 103 3.40 11.37 -7.69
N ILE A 104 2.79 12.10 -6.77
CA ILE A 104 2.69 11.73 -5.35
C ILE A 104 1.34 11.10 -5.08
N PHE A 105 1.36 9.89 -4.53
CA PHE A 105 0.17 9.16 -4.12
C PHE A 105 0.14 9.04 -2.60
N HIS A 106 -1.04 9.25 -2.02
CA HIS A 106 -1.31 9.06 -0.60
C HIS A 106 -2.36 7.97 -0.40
N ALA A 107 -2.04 7.00 0.41
CA ALA A 107 -2.97 5.94 0.80
C ALA A 107 -3.26 6.07 2.30
N TYR A 108 -4.55 6.14 2.64
CA TYR A 108 -5.05 6.41 3.99
C TYR A 108 -5.68 5.15 4.59
N PRO A 109 -4.98 4.40 5.44
CA PRO A 109 -5.56 3.22 6.06
C PRO A 109 -6.69 3.58 7.04
N VAL A 110 -7.90 3.11 6.78
CA VAL A 110 -9.09 3.35 7.59
C VAL A 110 -9.62 2.02 8.13
N GLY A 111 -9.57 1.86 9.45
CA GLY A 111 -10.14 0.69 10.12
C GLY A 111 -11.67 0.78 10.15
N MET A 112 -12.36 -0.24 9.64
CA MET A 112 -13.82 -0.32 9.56
C MET A 112 -14.39 -1.42 10.48
N GLY A 113 -13.70 -1.73 11.58
CA GLY A 113 -14.12 -2.77 12.52
C GLY A 113 -14.23 -4.14 11.82
N ASN A 114 -15.37 -4.79 11.95
CA ASN A 114 -15.63 -6.11 11.34
C ASN A 114 -15.63 -6.12 9.80
N ALA A 115 -15.68 -4.95 9.15
CA ALA A 115 -15.55 -4.84 7.70
C ALA A 115 -14.08 -4.83 7.22
N GLY A 116 -13.13 -4.94 8.15
CA GLY A 116 -11.71 -4.95 7.85
C GLY A 116 -11.10 -3.55 7.73
N VAL A 117 -10.20 -3.37 6.77
CA VAL A 117 -9.53 -2.09 6.52
C VAL A 117 -9.81 -1.66 5.09
N LYS A 118 -10.11 -0.38 4.93
CA LYS A 118 -10.23 0.30 3.65
C LYS A 118 -9.07 1.29 3.51
N ILE A 119 -8.36 1.24 2.39
CA ILE A 119 -7.21 2.10 2.12
C ILE A 119 -7.48 2.86 0.82
N PRO A 120 -8.21 3.98 0.87
CA PRO A 120 -8.39 4.84 -0.29
C PRO A 120 -7.04 5.45 -0.70
N VAL A 121 -6.78 5.42 -2.01
CA VAL A 121 -5.55 5.94 -2.62
C VAL A 121 -5.89 7.18 -3.44
N PHE A 122 -5.17 8.25 -3.19
CA PHE A 122 -5.33 9.53 -3.85
C PHE A 122 -4.04 9.95 -4.53
N LEU A 123 -4.17 10.63 -5.65
CA LEU A 123 -3.08 11.30 -6.35
C LEU A 123 -3.11 12.78 -5.97
N GLU A 124 -1.99 13.31 -5.48
CA GLU A 124 -1.83 14.73 -5.17
C GLU A 124 -1.82 15.59 -6.44
N ARG A 125 -2.54 16.70 -6.43
CA ARG A 125 -2.59 17.72 -7.48
C ARG A 125 -2.61 19.12 -6.84
N GLU A 126 -2.27 20.14 -7.61
CA GLU A 126 -2.26 21.54 -7.15
C GLU A 126 -3.58 21.99 -6.49
N ASN A 127 -4.71 21.48 -6.98
CA ASN A 127 -6.04 21.82 -6.49
C ASN A 127 -6.65 20.81 -5.52
N GLY A 128 -5.84 19.91 -4.96
CA GLY A 128 -6.30 18.88 -4.02
C GLY A 128 -5.96 17.47 -4.47
N GLU A 129 -6.61 16.49 -3.87
CA GLU A 129 -6.37 15.07 -4.11
C GLU A 129 -7.44 14.46 -5.01
N ILE A 130 -7.01 13.63 -5.96
CA ILE A 130 -7.89 12.88 -6.88
C ILE A 130 -7.89 11.41 -6.47
N PRO A 131 -9.06 10.79 -6.20
CA PRO A 131 -9.14 9.37 -5.88
C PRO A 131 -8.76 8.53 -7.11
N THR A 132 -7.86 7.56 -6.91
CA THR A 132 -7.29 6.76 -7.99
C THR A 132 -7.54 5.26 -7.82
N ALA A 133 -7.53 4.78 -6.59
CA ALA A 133 -7.75 3.37 -6.29
C ALA A 133 -8.27 3.18 -4.85
N LEU A 134 -8.82 1.99 -4.60
CA LEU A 134 -9.15 1.50 -3.28
C LEU A 134 -8.49 0.15 -3.06
N ILE A 135 -7.85 -0.01 -1.91
CA ILE A 135 -7.35 -1.29 -1.42
C ILE A 135 -8.25 -1.69 -0.26
N GLU A 136 -8.80 -2.87 -0.31
CA GLU A 136 -9.63 -3.43 0.75
C GLU A 136 -8.94 -4.67 1.31
N LYS A 137 -8.84 -4.71 2.63
CA LYS A 137 -8.34 -5.87 3.37
C LYS A 137 -9.51 -6.39 4.21
N PRO A 138 -10.22 -7.44 3.75
CA PRO A 138 -11.32 -8.02 4.50
C PRO A 138 -10.86 -8.52 5.87
N TYR A 139 -11.72 -8.41 6.87
CA TYR A 139 -11.44 -9.03 8.16
C TYR A 139 -11.49 -10.55 8.02
N THR A 140 -10.40 -11.21 8.39
CA THR A 140 -10.35 -12.66 8.47
C THR A 140 -9.94 -13.11 9.87
N ARG A 141 -10.57 -14.19 10.37
CA ARG A 141 -10.15 -14.85 11.62
C ARG A 141 -8.95 -15.77 11.39
N ASP A 142 -8.73 -16.18 10.15
CA ASP A 142 -7.59 -16.99 9.76
C ASP A 142 -6.42 -16.07 9.41
N THR A 143 -5.49 -15.92 10.35
CA THR A 143 -4.30 -15.09 10.18
C THR A 143 -3.30 -15.66 9.17
N THR A 144 -3.49 -16.90 8.72
CA THR A 144 -2.65 -17.52 7.68
C THR A 144 -3.08 -17.08 6.28
N LEU A 145 -4.34 -16.65 6.12
CA LEU A 145 -4.89 -16.18 4.85
C LEU A 145 -4.90 -14.65 4.83
N GLN A 146 -4.15 -14.06 3.92
CA GLN A 146 -4.15 -12.63 3.67
C GLN A 146 -4.75 -12.37 2.29
N GLU A 147 -5.84 -11.62 2.27
CA GLU A 147 -6.54 -11.25 1.04
C GLU A 147 -6.57 -9.73 0.92
N TYR A 148 -6.31 -9.22 -0.28
CA TYR A 148 -6.49 -7.82 -0.65
C TYR A 148 -7.33 -7.75 -1.91
N VAL A 149 -8.33 -6.88 -1.91
CA VAL A 149 -9.10 -6.54 -3.10
C VAL A 149 -8.66 -5.14 -3.53
N VAL A 150 -8.23 -5.01 -4.78
CA VAL A 150 -7.76 -3.75 -5.35
C VAL A 150 -8.71 -3.33 -6.46
N THR A 151 -9.22 -2.12 -6.37
CA THR A 151 -10.04 -1.47 -7.41
C THR A 151 -9.36 -0.18 -7.83
N GLY A 152 -9.12 -0.01 -9.11
CA GLY A 152 -8.46 1.19 -9.64
C GLY A 152 -9.20 1.79 -10.82
N GLY A 153 -9.05 3.10 -11.05
CA GLY A 153 -9.64 3.79 -12.20
C GLY A 153 -9.01 3.42 -13.54
N ASN A 154 -7.81 2.86 -13.50
CA ASN A 154 -7.11 2.31 -14.67
C ASN A 154 -6.02 1.33 -14.24
N ARG A 155 -5.44 0.61 -15.20
CA ARG A 155 -4.45 -0.42 -14.96
C ARG A 155 -3.16 0.08 -14.29
N ALA A 156 -2.74 1.31 -14.55
CA ALA A 156 -1.57 1.90 -13.90
C ALA A 156 -1.86 2.16 -12.40
N TYR A 157 -3.02 2.69 -12.06
CA TYR A 157 -3.44 2.92 -10.68
C TYR A 157 -3.63 1.61 -9.91
N GLU A 158 -4.15 0.56 -10.57
CA GLU A 158 -4.21 -0.79 -9.98
C GLU A 158 -2.80 -1.31 -9.64
N ALA A 159 -1.83 -1.16 -10.55
CA ALA A 159 -0.45 -1.59 -10.29
C ALA A 159 0.18 -0.88 -9.09
N PHE A 160 -0.08 0.44 -8.93
CA PHE A 160 0.38 1.17 -7.74
C PHE A 160 -0.30 0.70 -6.47
N ALA A 161 -1.61 0.51 -6.50
CA ALA A 161 -2.36 0.03 -5.36
C ALA A 161 -1.92 -1.39 -4.95
N ILE A 162 -1.64 -2.28 -5.90
CA ILE A 162 -1.06 -3.60 -5.63
C ILE A 162 0.30 -3.45 -4.93
N THR A 163 1.15 -2.52 -5.39
CA THR A 163 2.45 -2.28 -4.78
C THR A 163 2.31 -1.75 -3.35
N MET A 164 1.34 -0.86 -3.11
CA MET A 164 1.03 -0.36 -1.76
C MET A 164 0.46 -1.46 -0.85
N ALA A 165 -0.35 -2.38 -1.39
CA ALA A 165 -0.86 -3.52 -0.64
C ALA A 165 0.27 -4.50 -0.24
N LEU A 166 1.22 -4.77 -1.14
CA LEU A 166 2.41 -5.56 -0.83
C LEU A 166 3.28 -4.87 0.24
N TYR A 167 3.42 -3.56 0.14
CA TYR A 167 4.14 -2.76 1.13
C TYR A 167 3.47 -2.82 2.51
N ASP A 168 2.14 -2.62 2.58
CA ASP A 168 1.36 -2.77 3.81
C ASP A 168 1.57 -4.14 4.45
N PHE A 169 1.48 -5.20 3.65
CA PHE A 169 1.73 -6.56 4.11
C PHE A 169 3.15 -6.74 4.69
N MET A 170 4.17 -6.23 3.99
CA MET A 170 5.56 -6.33 4.45
C MET A 170 5.79 -5.59 5.76
N LEU A 171 5.19 -4.42 5.95
CA LEU A 171 5.27 -3.66 7.19
C LEU A 171 4.66 -4.42 8.36
N ILE A 172 3.46 -4.98 8.18
CA ILE A 172 2.78 -5.77 9.22
C ILE A 172 3.63 -6.97 9.60
N ARG A 173 4.13 -7.70 8.62
CA ARG A 173 4.96 -8.89 8.85
C ARG A 173 6.30 -8.57 9.51
N SER A 174 6.89 -7.41 9.22
CA SER A 174 8.12 -6.92 9.86
C SER A 174 7.91 -6.43 11.29
N GLY A 175 6.67 -6.46 11.80
CA GLY A 175 6.36 -5.96 13.14
C GLY A 175 6.44 -4.43 13.25
N VAL A 176 6.43 -3.72 12.14
CA VAL A 176 6.31 -2.26 12.13
C VAL A 176 4.89 -1.94 12.58
N ALA A 177 4.75 -1.73 13.88
CA ALA A 177 3.46 -1.38 14.47
C ALA A 177 2.98 -0.04 13.93
N GLY A 178 1.72 0.04 13.54
CA GLY A 178 1.11 1.32 13.38
C GLY A 178 0.02 1.49 12.35
N LEU A 179 -0.06 0.65 11.32
CA LEU A 179 -1.17 0.78 10.37
C LEU A 179 -2.41 0.01 10.83
N HIS A 180 -2.22 -1.15 11.46
CA HIS A 180 -3.33 -2.00 11.91
C HIS A 180 -2.92 -2.81 13.14
N ALA A 181 -3.37 -2.45 14.32
CA ALA A 181 -3.33 -3.38 15.44
C ALA A 181 -4.43 -4.43 15.24
N GLU A 182 -4.07 -5.69 15.08
CA GLU A 182 -5.02 -6.78 15.10
C GLU A 182 -5.80 -6.76 16.43
N GLY A 183 -7.12 -6.70 16.34
CA GLY A 183 -8.03 -6.84 17.49
C GLY A 183 -8.37 -5.56 18.25
N SER A 184 -7.90 -4.39 17.88
CA SER A 184 -8.38 -3.15 18.45
C SER A 184 -9.44 -2.50 17.55
N THR A 185 -10.54 -2.09 18.15
CA THR A 185 -11.50 -1.14 17.55
C THR A 185 -10.77 0.18 17.37
N PHE A 186 -10.10 0.37 16.24
CA PHE A 186 -9.61 1.68 15.87
C PHE A 186 -10.83 2.54 15.51
N THR A 187 -11.15 3.47 16.38
CA THR A 187 -11.80 4.69 15.95
C THR A 187 -10.73 5.47 15.19
N ALA A 188 -10.73 5.32 13.86
CA ALA A 188 -9.96 6.23 13.01
C ALA A 188 -10.31 7.66 13.39
N ALA A 189 -9.32 8.56 13.40
CA ALA A 189 -9.60 9.98 13.59
C ALA A 189 -10.65 10.42 12.54
N PRO A 190 -11.64 11.24 12.89
CA PRO A 190 -12.74 11.62 12.00
C PRO A 190 -12.29 12.08 10.62
N GLN A 191 -11.15 12.78 10.51
CA GLN A 191 -10.60 13.23 9.23
C GLN A 191 -10.17 12.09 8.31
N ILE A 192 -9.73 10.96 8.87
CA ILE A 192 -9.30 9.80 8.09
C ILE A 192 -10.50 9.00 7.60
N THR A 193 -11.53 8.87 8.45
CA THR A 193 -12.81 8.28 8.02
C THR A 193 -13.40 9.09 6.88
N GLY A 194 -13.33 10.43 6.94
CA GLY A 194 -13.74 11.32 5.87
C GLY A 194 -13.03 11.08 4.55
N LYS A 195 -11.76 10.64 4.55
CA LYS A 195 -11.06 10.29 3.30
C LYS A 195 -11.70 9.11 2.56
N TYR A 196 -12.21 8.11 3.28
CA TYR A 196 -12.96 7.02 2.64
C TYR A 196 -14.32 7.49 2.10
N ASP A 197 -15.01 8.32 2.85
CA ASP A 197 -16.30 8.91 2.42
C ASP A 197 -16.11 9.79 1.20
N ASP A 198 -15.04 10.60 1.14
CA ASP A 198 -14.66 11.38 -0.04
C ASP A 198 -14.36 10.48 -1.24
N TRP A 199 -13.61 9.39 -1.03
CA TRP A 199 -13.34 8.43 -2.09
C TRP A 199 -14.63 7.86 -2.67
N VAL A 200 -15.56 7.40 -1.83
CA VAL A 200 -16.86 6.85 -2.24
C VAL A 200 -17.68 7.88 -2.99
N ARG A 201 -17.77 9.12 -2.47
CA ARG A 201 -18.52 10.19 -3.09
C ARG A 201 -18.00 10.53 -4.47
N ILE A 202 -16.70 10.78 -4.60
CA ILE A 202 -16.10 11.23 -5.85
C ILE A 202 -16.08 10.11 -6.90
N THR A 203 -15.83 8.86 -6.49
CA THR A 203 -15.85 7.73 -7.43
C THR A 203 -17.26 7.44 -7.95
N ASN A 204 -18.29 7.58 -7.14
CA ASN A 204 -19.66 7.47 -7.62
C ASN A 204 -20.03 8.58 -8.62
N GLU A 205 -19.49 9.78 -8.47
CA GLU A 205 -19.69 10.88 -9.41
C GLU A 205 -18.94 10.67 -10.75
N TYR A 206 -17.69 10.18 -10.70
CA TYR A 206 -16.82 10.05 -11.88
C TYR A 206 -16.92 8.68 -12.57
N TRP A 207 -17.08 7.59 -11.82
CA TRP A 207 -17.09 6.24 -12.39
C TRP A 207 -18.51 5.71 -12.60
N GLY A 208 -19.48 6.19 -11.82
CA GLY A 208 -20.89 5.86 -12.01
C GLY A 208 -21.53 6.51 -13.25
N ALA A 209 -20.91 7.56 -13.80
CA ALA A 209 -21.37 8.23 -15.03
C ALA A 209 -20.86 7.56 -16.32
N THR A 210 -20.00 6.56 -16.23
CA THR A 210 -19.40 5.84 -17.39
C THR A 210 -19.91 4.41 -17.54
N GLY A 211 -20.93 4.01 -16.77
CA GLY A 211 -21.56 2.69 -16.82
C GLY A 211 -22.80 2.67 -17.70
#